data_c44320525d1dda2365c2e04c54120036
#
_entry.id   c44320525d1dda2365c2e04c54120036
#
_cell.length_a   1.000
_cell.length_b   1.000
_cell.length_c   1.000
_cell.angle_alpha   90.00
_cell.angle_beta   90.00
_cell.angle_gamma   90.00
#
_symmetry.space_group_name_H-M   'P 1'
#
loop_
_entity.id
_entity.type
_entity.pdbx_description
1 polymer ?
#
loop_
_entity_poly.entity_id
_entity_poly.type
_entity_poly.pdbx_seq_one_letter_code
_entity_poly.pdbx_strand_id
1 'polypeptide(L)'
;MLSMPLMAQQNHASDSKAQNKALRDSLAAATNVLAYHPDSIDLRLKKAAWNIQLEQWAYAKDDLDKVLFLNNTNIAGLFYRAFVNEKMKRYNFARLDYQNLLVLVPGNFQAQLGLALLNEKDKHYTEAYDGINNLIEQYPDSAMAYAARGGIEKERGMLELAEYDYAKAMSLDEDNQDYRINHIDLLISLGRKQDAYTELEALIKKGVAPGQLQDFYRRLRDIRRK
;
A
#
# COMPACT_ATOMS: atom_id res chain seq x y z
N MET A 1 -20.74 -10.78 12.35
CA MET A 1 -21.12 -10.21 11.05
C MET A 1 -22.35 -9.35 11.27
N LEU A 2 -22.19 -8.05 11.34
CA LEU A 2 -23.34 -7.13 11.29
C LEU A 2 -23.23 -6.42 9.94
N SER A 3 -24.24 -6.68 9.12
CA SER A 3 -24.37 -6.14 7.79
C SER A 3 -24.41 -4.61 7.83
N MET A 4 -23.58 -3.97 7.03
CA MET A 4 -23.86 -2.58 6.60
C MET A 4 -25.33 -2.53 6.19
N PRO A 5 -26.04 -1.39 6.38
CA PRO A 5 -27.39 -1.27 5.86
C PRO A 5 -27.37 -1.62 4.38
N LEU A 6 -28.28 -2.47 3.98
CA LEU A 6 -28.35 -3.10 2.64
C LEU A 6 -28.19 -2.10 1.49
N MET A 7 -28.64 -0.86 1.68
CA MET A 7 -28.49 0.24 0.72
C MET A 7 -27.05 0.78 0.61
N ALA A 8 -26.27 0.84 1.70
CA ALA A 8 -24.89 1.29 1.63
C ALA A 8 -23.98 0.23 0.97
N GLN A 9 -24.24 -1.05 1.23
CA GLN A 9 -23.55 -2.16 0.54
C GLN A 9 -23.93 -2.23 -0.94
N GLN A 10 -25.18 -1.94 -1.30
CA GLN A 10 -25.64 -1.91 -2.69
C GLN A 10 -25.03 -0.74 -3.46
N ASN A 11 -24.90 0.44 -2.86
CA ASN A 11 -24.28 1.60 -3.52
C ASN A 11 -22.77 1.36 -3.74
N HIS A 12 -22.01 0.91 -2.73
CA HIS A 12 -20.61 0.57 -2.89
C HIS A 12 -20.38 -0.56 -3.90
N ALA A 13 -21.24 -1.56 -3.93
CA ALA A 13 -21.13 -2.66 -4.89
C ALA A 13 -21.52 -2.22 -6.32
N SER A 14 -22.47 -1.29 -6.48
CA SER A 14 -22.85 -0.73 -7.77
C SER A 14 -21.77 0.19 -8.33
N ASP A 15 -21.18 1.05 -7.48
CA ASP A 15 -20.12 1.97 -7.87
C ASP A 15 -18.84 1.20 -8.27
N SER A 16 -18.47 0.18 -7.50
CA SER A 16 -17.37 -0.71 -7.84
C SER A 16 -17.59 -1.46 -9.16
N LYS A 17 -18.82 -1.94 -9.42
CA LYS A 17 -19.16 -2.61 -10.69
C LYS A 17 -19.11 -1.65 -11.88
N ALA A 18 -19.63 -0.43 -11.71
CA ALA A 18 -19.60 0.60 -12.75
C ALA A 18 -18.15 1.02 -13.06
N GLN A 19 -17.33 1.23 -12.04
CA GLN A 19 -15.91 1.54 -12.19
C GLN A 19 -15.15 0.42 -12.89
N ASN A 20 -15.34 -0.83 -12.48
CA ASN A 20 -14.73 -2.00 -13.11
C ASN A 20 -15.16 -2.16 -14.57
N LYS A 21 -16.43 -1.83 -14.91
CA LYS A 21 -16.90 -1.81 -16.30
C LYS A 21 -16.17 -0.75 -17.11
N ALA A 22 -16.09 0.48 -16.62
CA ALA A 22 -15.39 1.58 -17.30
C ALA A 22 -13.89 1.24 -17.56
N LEU A 23 -13.22 0.60 -16.59
CA LEU A 23 -11.85 0.12 -16.76
C LEU A 23 -11.75 -0.93 -17.87
N ARG A 24 -12.68 -1.88 -17.93
CA ARG A 24 -12.70 -2.91 -19.01
C ARG A 24 -12.97 -2.33 -20.37
N ASP A 25 -13.89 -1.35 -20.48
CA ASP A 25 -14.16 -0.65 -21.73
C ASP A 25 -12.92 0.13 -22.20
N SER A 26 -12.20 0.78 -21.27
CA SER A 26 -10.92 1.45 -21.55
C SER A 26 -9.84 0.47 -22.02
N LEU A 27 -9.75 -0.71 -21.39
CA LEU A 27 -8.82 -1.77 -21.81
C LEU A 27 -9.10 -2.27 -23.22
N ALA A 28 -10.38 -2.48 -23.57
CA ALA A 28 -10.78 -2.90 -24.91
C ALA A 28 -10.42 -1.83 -25.97
N ALA A 29 -10.74 -0.56 -25.69
CA ALA A 29 -10.38 0.56 -26.57
C ALA A 29 -8.86 0.67 -26.76
N ALA A 30 -8.08 0.61 -25.69
CA ALA A 30 -6.63 0.65 -25.75
C ALA A 30 -6.04 -0.53 -26.56
N THR A 31 -6.60 -1.72 -26.40
CA THR A 31 -6.17 -2.91 -27.14
C THR A 31 -6.38 -2.74 -28.63
N ASN A 32 -7.50 -2.16 -29.06
CA ASN A 32 -7.77 -1.87 -30.45
C ASN A 32 -6.78 -0.84 -31.02
N VAL A 33 -6.45 0.22 -30.26
CA VAL A 33 -5.48 1.23 -30.69
C VAL A 33 -4.07 0.63 -30.77
N LEU A 34 -3.69 -0.22 -29.82
CA LEU A 34 -2.38 -0.88 -29.81
C LEU A 34 -2.19 -1.88 -30.95
N ALA A 35 -3.27 -2.36 -31.59
CA ALA A 35 -3.16 -3.17 -32.79
C ALA A 35 -2.55 -2.41 -33.96
N TYR A 36 -2.76 -1.08 -34.02
CA TYR A 36 -2.23 -0.20 -35.05
C TYR A 36 -0.97 0.58 -34.59
N HIS A 37 -0.80 0.74 -33.28
CA HIS A 37 0.30 1.46 -32.65
C HIS A 37 0.96 0.60 -31.55
N PRO A 38 1.59 -0.54 -31.90
CA PRO A 38 2.05 -1.54 -30.94
C PRO A 38 3.16 -1.05 -30.00
N ASP A 39 3.88 -0.01 -30.38
CA ASP A 39 5.02 0.53 -29.64
C ASP A 39 4.68 1.82 -28.84
N SER A 40 3.38 2.12 -28.66
CA SER A 40 2.94 3.24 -27.82
C SER A 40 3.18 2.96 -26.35
N ILE A 41 4.30 3.48 -25.81
CA ILE A 41 4.68 3.34 -24.39
C ILE A 41 3.60 3.92 -23.47
N ASP A 42 3.12 5.13 -23.76
CA ASP A 42 2.13 5.81 -22.91
C ASP A 42 0.82 5.02 -22.82
N LEU A 43 0.36 4.46 -23.93
CA LEU A 43 -0.88 3.67 -23.93
C LEU A 43 -0.70 2.35 -23.20
N ARG A 44 0.47 1.71 -23.29
CA ARG A 44 0.79 0.51 -22.54
C ARG A 44 0.89 0.77 -21.03
N LEU A 45 1.48 1.89 -20.63
CA LEU A 45 1.51 2.29 -19.21
C LEU A 45 0.11 2.51 -18.65
N LYS A 46 -0.78 3.19 -19.40
CA LYS A 46 -2.18 3.36 -19.01
C LYS A 46 -2.90 2.01 -18.89
N LYS A 47 -2.72 1.14 -19.88
CA LYS A 47 -3.31 -0.19 -19.90
C LYS A 47 -2.82 -1.04 -18.72
N ALA A 48 -1.53 -0.99 -18.41
CA ALA A 48 -0.97 -1.65 -17.24
C ALA A 48 -1.58 -1.10 -15.93
N ALA A 49 -1.73 0.22 -15.79
CA ALA A 49 -2.36 0.83 -14.61
C ALA A 49 -3.82 0.39 -14.43
N TRP A 50 -4.61 0.27 -15.49
CA TRP A 50 -5.97 -0.25 -15.42
C TRP A 50 -6.00 -1.74 -15.05
N ASN A 51 -5.08 -2.55 -15.61
CA ASN A 51 -4.95 -3.95 -15.22
C ASN A 51 -4.54 -4.11 -13.76
N ILE A 52 -3.68 -3.22 -13.22
CA ILE A 52 -3.32 -3.17 -11.80
C ILE A 52 -4.55 -2.89 -10.94
N GLN A 53 -5.39 -1.91 -11.31
CA GLN A 53 -6.63 -1.61 -10.58
C GLN A 53 -7.64 -2.79 -10.60
N LEU A 54 -7.63 -3.59 -11.64
CA LEU A 54 -8.45 -4.80 -11.78
C LEU A 54 -7.78 -6.05 -11.20
N GLU A 55 -6.61 -5.92 -10.58
CA GLU A 55 -5.79 -7.02 -10.04
C GLU A 55 -5.40 -8.07 -11.11
N GLN A 56 -5.38 -7.68 -12.37
CA GLN A 56 -5.01 -8.51 -13.51
C GLN A 56 -3.49 -8.48 -13.72
N TRP A 57 -2.76 -8.99 -12.74
CA TRP A 57 -1.31 -8.84 -12.61
C TRP A 57 -0.53 -9.35 -13.82
N ALA A 58 -0.92 -10.48 -14.42
CA ALA A 58 -0.26 -11.05 -15.58
C ALA A 58 -0.36 -10.11 -16.81
N TYR A 59 -1.55 -9.59 -17.08
CA TYR A 59 -1.73 -8.64 -18.20
C TYR A 59 -1.01 -7.32 -17.96
N ALA A 60 -1.02 -6.82 -16.73
CA ALA A 60 -0.23 -5.63 -16.39
C ALA A 60 1.26 -5.85 -16.66
N LYS A 61 1.79 -7.02 -16.23
CA LYS A 61 3.20 -7.37 -16.44
C LYS A 61 3.56 -7.43 -17.92
N ASP A 62 2.73 -8.04 -18.77
CA ASP A 62 3.01 -8.18 -20.20
C ASP A 62 3.15 -6.81 -20.88
N ASP A 63 2.26 -5.86 -20.56
CA ASP A 63 2.38 -4.49 -21.07
C ASP A 63 3.63 -3.77 -20.54
N LEU A 64 3.99 -3.97 -19.27
CA LEU A 64 5.18 -3.38 -18.66
C LEU A 64 6.47 -3.99 -19.19
N ASP A 65 6.49 -5.28 -19.47
CA ASP A 65 7.63 -5.93 -20.14
C ASP A 65 7.85 -5.33 -21.54
N LYS A 66 6.77 -5.07 -22.29
CA LYS A 66 6.91 -4.40 -23.59
C LYS A 66 7.35 -2.95 -23.45
N VAL A 67 6.87 -2.20 -22.45
CA VAL A 67 7.35 -0.86 -22.13
C VAL A 67 8.87 -0.86 -21.91
N LEU A 68 9.35 -1.76 -21.07
CA LEU A 68 10.78 -1.83 -20.71
C LEU A 68 11.64 -2.47 -21.81
N PHE A 69 11.05 -3.24 -22.71
CA PHE A 69 11.71 -3.66 -23.95
C PHE A 69 11.95 -2.47 -24.90
N LEU A 70 10.98 -1.55 -25.00
CA LEU A 70 11.07 -0.36 -25.85
C LEU A 70 11.92 0.76 -25.23
N ASN A 71 11.85 0.90 -23.89
CA ASN A 71 12.62 1.86 -23.12
C ASN A 71 12.97 1.27 -21.76
N ASN A 72 14.15 0.67 -21.64
CA ASN A 72 14.61 -0.02 -20.44
C ASN A 72 14.89 0.88 -19.22
N THR A 73 14.93 2.20 -19.43
CA THR A 73 15.11 3.22 -18.39
C THR A 73 13.81 3.95 -18.04
N ASN A 74 12.66 3.45 -18.52
CA ASN A 74 11.37 4.06 -18.21
C ASN A 74 11.04 3.90 -16.72
N ILE A 75 11.08 5.01 -15.97
CA ILE A 75 10.90 5.06 -14.52
C ILE A 75 9.54 4.49 -14.08
N ALA A 76 8.46 4.90 -14.77
CA ALA A 76 7.12 4.40 -14.48
C ALA A 76 6.99 2.90 -14.77
N GLY A 77 7.59 2.45 -15.88
CA GLY A 77 7.65 1.03 -16.25
C GLY A 77 8.35 0.18 -15.19
N LEU A 78 9.53 0.62 -14.72
CA LEU A 78 10.28 -0.05 -13.65
C LEU A 78 9.47 -0.10 -12.35
N PHE A 79 8.90 1.03 -11.93
CA PHE A 79 8.13 1.11 -10.68
C PHE A 79 6.90 0.20 -10.71
N TYR A 80 6.08 0.31 -11.76
CA TYR A 80 4.88 -0.50 -11.86
C TYR A 80 5.19 -2.00 -12.02
N ARG A 81 6.27 -2.36 -12.76
CA ARG A 81 6.64 -3.77 -12.90
C ARG A 81 7.17 -4.34 -11.59
N ALA A 82 7.94 -3.57 -10.81
CA ALA A 82 8.35 -3.96 -9.47
C ALA A 82 7.12 -4.26 -8.60
N PHE A 83 6.15 -3.34 -8.55
CA PHE A 83 4.91 -3.52 -7.80
C PHE A 83 4.12 -4.76 -8.25
N VAL A 84 3.95 -4.96 -9.56
CA VAL A 84 3.26 -6.13 -10.11
C VAL A 84 3.99 -7.43 -9.80
N ASN A 85 5.33 -7.46 -9.95
CA ASN A 85 6.13 -8.61 -9.56
C ASN A 85 6.00 -8.93 -8.07
N GLU A 86 5.94 -7.92 -7.20
CA GLU A 86 5.68 -8.11 -5.77
C GLU A 86 4.32 -8.78 -5.51
N LYS A 87 3.24 -8.29 -6.16
CA LYS A 87 1.89 -8.89 -6.06
C LYS A 87 1.86 -10.34 -6.55
N MET A 88 2.68 -10.67 -7.55
CA MET A 88 2.86 -12.03 -8.07
C MET A 88 3.84 -12.87 -7.24
N LYS A 89 4.34 -12.36 -6.10
CA LYS A 89 5.36 -12.99 -5.23
C LYS A 89 6.68 -13.29 -5.95
N ARG A 90 6.97 -12.56 -7.00
CA ARG A 90 8.22 -12.65 -7.78
C ARG A 90 9.25 -11.65 -7.23
N TYR A 91 9.62 -11.82 -5.96
CA TYR A 91 10.34 -10.82 -5.18
C TYR A 91 11.72 -10.45 -5.77
N ASN A 92 12.45 -11.43 -6.30
CA ASN A 92 13.76 -11.14 -6.93
C ASN A 92 13.63 -10.22 -8.16
N PHE A 93 12.58 -10.38 -8.97
CA PHE A 93 12.34 -9.51 -10.12
C PHE A 93 11.87 -8.12 -9.67
N ALA A 94 11.03 -8.04 -8.65
CA ALA A 94 10.60 -6.78 -8.07
C ALA A 94 11.79 -5.99 -7.49
N ARG A 95 12.68 -6.67 -6.76
CA ARG A 95 13.91 -6.07 -6.20
C ARG A 95 14.80 -5.50 -7.29
N LEU A 96 15.02 -6.26 -8.36
CA LEU A 96 15.84 -5.82 -9.49
C LEU A 96 15.26 -4.55 -10.15
N ASP A 97 13.95 -4.50 -10.35
CA ASP A 97 13.30 -3.35 -10.96
C ASP A 97 13.39 -2.11 -10.06
N TYR A 98 13.18 -2.22 -8.74
CA TYR A 98 13.40 -1.12 -7.81
C TYR A 98 14.86 -0.65 -7.78
N GLN A 99 15.82 -1.58 -7.76
CA GLN A 99 17.24 -1.27 -7.79
C GLN A 99 17.63 -0.54 -9.09
N ASN A 100 17.18 -1.01 -10.24
CA ASN A 100 17.40 -0.34 -11.52
C ASN A 100 16.81 1.08 -11.53
N LEU A 101 15.62 1.26 -10.97
CA LEU A 101 15.03 2.59 -10.82
C LEU A 101 15.89 3.49 -9.94
N LEU A 102 16.39 2.98 -8.82
CA LEU A 102 17.24 3.75 -7.89
C LEU A 102 18.63 4.06 -8.44
N VAL A 103 19.14 3.27 -9.38
CA VAL A 103 20.33 3.64 -10.15
C VAL A 103 20.09 4.88 -11.01
N LEU A 104 18.88 4.99 -11.61
CA LEU A 104 18.51 6.12 -12.45
C LEU A 104 18.10 7.36 -11.63
N VAL A 105 17.39 7.15 -10.53
CA VAL A 105 16.87 8.20 -9.64
C VAL A 105 17.11 7.79 -8.19
N PRO A 106 18.32 7.99 -7.64
CA PRO A 106 18.68 7.54 -6.29
C PRO A 106 17.75 8.07 -5.17
N GLY A 107 17.26 9.31 -5.31
CA GLY A 107 16.35 9.95 -4.36
C GLY A 107 14.87 9.64 -4.60
N ASN A 108 14.51 8.60 -5.35
CA ASN A 108 13.10 8.26 -5.54
C ASN A 108 12.51 7.64 -4.28
N PHE A 109 11.74 8.45 -3.53
CA PHE A 109 11.12 8.06 -2.27
C PHE A 109 10.28 6.77 -2.39
N GLN A 110 9.43 6.70 -3.42
CA GLN A 110 8.52 5.57 -3.60
C GLN A 110 9.26 4.26 -3.89
N ALA A 111 10.35 4.33 -4.65
CA ALA A 111 11.17 3.15 -4.94
C ALA A 111 11.99 2.70 -3.72
N GLN A 112 12.54 3.65 -2.95
CA GLN A 112 13.23 3.33 -1.69
C GLN A 112 12.28 2.67 -0.69
N LEU A 113 11.08 3.24 -0.50
CA LEU A 113 10.04 2.69 0.36
C LEU A 113 9.59 1.31 -0.13
N GLY A 114 9.30 1.19 -1.43
CA GLY A 114 8.88 -0.08 -2.03
C GLY A 114 9.93 -1.18 -1.86
N LEU A 115 11.22 -0.85 -2.03
CA LEU A 115 12.32 -1.80 -1.83
C LEU A 115 12.46 -2.24 -0.36
N ALA A 116 12.34 -1.30 0.58
CA ALA A 116 12.40 -1.64 2.01
C ALA A 116 11.25 -2.56 2.44
N LEU A 117 10.02 -2.25 2.03
CA LEU A 117 8.84 -3.09 2.31
C LEU A 117 8.90 -4.45 1.60
N LEU A 118 9.45 -4.50 0.37
CA LEU A 118 9.68 -5.75 -0.34
C LEU A 118 10.69 -6.63 0.39
N ASN A 119 11.79 -6.06 0.87
CA ASN A 119 12.80 -6.77 1.63
C ASN A 119 12.21 -7.36 2.92
N GLU A 120 11.33 -6.64 3.63
CA GLU A 120 10.61 -7.19 4.78
C GLU A 120 9.78 -8.43 4.40
N LYS A 121 8.96 -8.32 3.35
CA LYS A 121 8.13 -9.43 2.86
C LYS A 121 8.93 -10.66 2.43
N ASP A 122 10.12 -10.43 1.87
CA ASP A 122 11.03 -11.46 1.41
C ASP A 122 12.04 -11.90 2.51
N LYS A 123 11.83 -11.46 3.76
CA LYS A 123 12.62 -11.79 4.95
C LYS A 123 14.08 -11.35 4.90
N HIS A 124 14.39 -10.37 4.07
CA HIS A 124 15.67 -9.65 4.07
C HIS A 124 15.62 -8.52 5.10
N TYR A 125 15.54 -8.89 6.37
CA TYR A 125 15.20 -7.97 7.48
C TYR A 125 16.24 -6.87 7.71
N THR A 126 17.52 -7.17 7.56
CA THR A 126 18.57 -6.18 7.70
C THR A 126 18.45 -5.10 6.64
N GLU A 127 18.33 -5.51 5.38
CA GLU A 127 18.19 -4.60 4.24
C GLU A 127 16.88 -3.81 4.30
N ALA A 128 15.82 -4.39 4.84
CA ALA A 128 14.56 -3.69 5.07
C ALA A 128 14.73 -2.57 6.09
N TYR A 129 15.38 -2.88 7.22
CA TYR A 129 15.57 -1.92 8.31
C TYR A 129 16.55 -0.81 7.94
N ASP A 130 17.66 -1.16 7.31
CA ASP A 130 18.63 -0.18 6.81
C ASP A 130 17.98 0.73 5.75
N GLY A 131 17.21 0.16 4.84
CA GLY A 131 16.52 0.91 3.80
C GLY A 131 15.50 1.91 4.35
N ILE A 132 14.69 1.50 5.34
CA ILE A 132 13.70 2.40 5.93
C ILE A 132 14.32 3.46 6.84
N ASN A 133 15.41 3.14 7.56
CA ASN A 133 16.16 4.11 8.35
C ASN A 133 16.80 5.17 7.45
N ASN A 134 17.48 4.77 6.39
CA ASN A 134 18.04 5.70 5.40
C ASN A 134 16.97 6.60 4.78
N LEU A 135 15.76 6.06 4.56
CA LEU A 135 14.65 6.84 4.03
C LEU A 135 14.18 7.91 5.05
N ILE A 136 14.11 7.58 6.34
CA ILE A 136 13.78 8.54 7.41
C ILE A 136 14.86 9.59 7.57
N GLU A 137 16.15 9.22 7.46
CA GLU A 137 17.25 10.19 7.49
C GLU A 137 17.19 11.20 6.34
N GLN A 138 16.81 10.74 5.14
CA GLN A 138 16.65 11.61 3.97
C GLN A 138 15.38 12.45 4.03
N TYR A 139 14.31 11.94 4.66
CA TYR A 139 12.97 12.55 4.72
C TYR A 139 12.42 12.53 6.16
N PRO A 140 13.03 13.32 7.08
CA PRO A 140 12.71 13.25 8.52
C PRO A 140 11.28 13.72 8.87
N ASP A 141 10.60 14.41 7.95
CA ASP A 141 9.22 14.84 8.12
C ASP A 141 8.21 13.96 7.37
N SER A 142 8.64 12.79 6.90
CA SER A 142 7.75 11.87 6.19
C SER A 142 6.96 10.99 7.15
N ALA A 143 5.70 11.32 7.39
CA ALA A 143 4.77 10.48 8.15
C ALA A 143 4.70 9.05 7.59
N MET A 144 4.74 8.91 6.26
CA MET A 144 4.69 7.61 5.58
C MET A 144 5.92 6.75 5.89
N ALA A 145 7.12 7.33 6.00
CA ALA A 145 8.34 6.59 6.30
C ALA A 145 8.30 6.04 7.74
N TYR A 146 7.88 6.85 8.72
CA TYR A 146 7.68 6.39 10.09
C TYR A 146 6.59 5.32 10.18
N ALA A 147 5.43 5.51 9.55
CA ALA A 147 4.37 4.52 9.55
C ALA A 147 4.82 3.19 8.92
N ALA A 148 5.63 3.24 7.88
CA ALA A 148 6.21 2.04 7.25
C ALA A 148 7.18 1.33 8.18
N ARG A 149 8.07 2.06 8.90
CA ARG A 149 8.97 1.46 9.89
C ARG A 149 8.19 0.86 11.05
N GLY A 150 7.18 1.56 11.57
CA GLY A 150 6.28 1.03 12.59
C GLY A 150 5.57 -0.25 12.16
N GLY A 151 5.20 -0.36 10.87
CA GLY A 151 4.67 -1.60 10.30
C GLY A 151 5.68 -2.75 10.33
N ILE A 152 6.91 -2.51 9.89
CA ILE A 152 8.02 -3.47 9.94
C ILE A 152 8.30 -3.92 11.39
N GLU A 153 8.35 -2.97 12.32
CA GLU A 153 8.60 -3.23 13.74
C GLU A 153 7.50 -4.07 14.38
N LYS A 154 6.24 -3.76 14.06
CA LYS A 154 5.09 -4.53 14.53
C LYS A 154 5.13 -5.98 14.06
N GLU A 155 5.37 -6.22 12.76
CA GLU A 155 5.49 -7.58 12.20
C GLU A 155 6.63 -8.38 12.86
N ARG A 156 7.65 -7.70 13.36
CA ARG A 156 8.78 -8.30 14.08
C ARG A 156 8.58 -8.39 15.59
N GLY A 157 7.42 -7.98 16.10
CA GLY A 157 7.10 -8.01 17.52
C GLY A 157 7.79 -6.93 18.37
N MET A 158 8.40 -5.92 17.74
CA MET A 158 9.02 -4.77 18.41
C MET A 158 7.96 -3.69 18.69
N LEU A 159 6.97 -4.03 19.52
CA LEU A 159 5.71 -3.30 19.61
C LEU A 159 5.89 -1.88 20.19
N GLU A 160 6.81 -1.68 21.12
CA GLU A 160 7.10 -0.37 21.71
C GLU A 160 7.76 0.60 20.73
N LEU A 161 8.64 0.09 19.85
CA LEU A 161 9.24 0.89 18.78
C LEU A 161 8.18 1.26 17.75
N ALA A 162 7.35 0.29 17.34
CA ALA A 162 6.25 0.51 16.43
C ALA A 162 5.27 1.57 16.96
N GLU A 163 5.01 1.61 18.28
CA GLU A 163 4.17 2.63 18.91
C GLU A 163 4.77 4.03 18.73
N TYR A 164 6.07 4.18 19.02
CA TYR A 164 6.75 5.45 18.84
C TYR A 164 6.65 5.94 17.38
N ASP A 165 6.86 5.06 16.43
CA ASP A 165 6.83 5.41 15.02
C ASP A 165 5.43 5.75 14.50
N TYR A 166 4.40 5.01 14.90
CA TYR A 166 3.02 5.37 14.56
C TYR A 166 2.58 6.68 15.22
N ALA A 167 2.97 6.93 16.47
CA ALA A 167 2.71 8.20 17.14
C ALA A 167 3.41 9.36 16.41
N LYS A 168 4.64 9.17 15.95
CA LYS A 168 5.37 10.14 15.15
C LYS A 168 4.69 10.39 13.80
N ALA A 169 4.28 9.34 13.09
CA ALA A 169 3.53 9.46 11.84
C ALA A 169 2.23 10.26 12.02
N MET A 170 1.46 9.96 13.08
CA MET A 170 0.23 10.70 13.41
C MET A 170 0.49 12.17 13.75
N SER A 171 1.63 12.51 14.37
CA SER A 171 1.99 13.90 14.67
C SER A 171 2.42 14.69 13.44
N LEU A 172 2.92 14.02 12.39
CA LEU A 172 3.33 14.63 11.12
C LEU A 172 2.16 14.76 10.12
N ASP A 173 1.15 13.92 10.23
CA ASP A 173 -0.05 13.93 9.38
C ASP A 173 -1.27 13.52 10.22
N GLU A 174 -1.83 14.52 10.93
CA GLU A 174 -2.92 14.33 11.89
C GLU A 174 -4.26 13.92 11.22
N ASP A 175 -4.41 14.19 9.94
CA ASP A 175 -5.64 13.93 9.20
C ASP A 175 -5.68 12.51 8.61
N ASN A 176 -4.55 11.84 8.57
CA ASN A 176 -4.45 10.49 8.04
C ASN A 176 -5.01 9.46 9.03
N GLN A 177 -6.20 9.00 8.73
CA GLN A 177 -6.89 8.03 9.58
C GLN A 177 -6.21 6.65 9.58
N ASP A 178 -5.49 6.28 8.53
CA ASP A 178 -4.84 4.97 8.42
C ASP A 178 -3.72 4.82 9.46
N TYR A 179 -2.97 5.88 9.76
CA TYR A 179 -1.95 5.84 10.81
C TYR A 179 -2.57 5.60 12.18
N ARG A 180 -3.69 6.26 12.47
CA ARG A 180 -4.45 6.07 13.71
C ARG A 180 -5.04 4.67 13.82
N ILE A 181 -5.56 4.13 12.73
CA ILE A 181 -6.08 2.75 12.66
C ILE A 181 -4.97 1.75 12.97
N ASN A 182 -3.78 1.92 12.37
CA ASN A 182 -2.63 1.06 12.65
C ASN A 182 -2.14 1.18 14.09
N HIS A 183 -2.16 2.39 14.66
CA HIS A 183 -1.82 2.62 16.07
C HIS A 183 -2.82 1.95 17.02
N ILE A 184 -4.13 2.05 16.75
CA ILE A 184 -5.16 1.35 17.51
C ILE A 184 -4.94 -0.16 17.49
N ASP A 185 -4.64 -0.74 16.33
CA ASP A 185 -4.36 -2.17 16.20
C ASP A 185 -3.14 -2.59 17.02
N LEU A 186 -2.12 -1.75 17.05
CA LEU A 186 -0.94 -1.93 17.89
C LEU A 186 -1.26 -1.85 19.39
N LEU A 187 -2.02 -0.83 19.83
CA LEU A 187 -2.46 -0.66 21.21
C LEU A 187 -3.26 -1.88 21.72
N ILE A 188 -4.09 -2.46 20.85
CA ILE A 188 -4.79 -3.70 21.13
C ILE A 188 -3.81 -4.86 21.35
N SER A 189 -2.78 -4.95 20.52
CA SER A 189 -1.74 -5.98 20.60
C SER A 189 -0.92 -5.85 21.89
N LEU A 190 -0.66 -4.61 22.33
CA LEU A 190 -0.01 -4.28 23.61
C LEU A 190 -0.92 -4.46 24.85
N GLY A 191 -2.21 -4.73 24.65
CA GLY A 191 -3.19 -4.80 25.75
C GLY A 191 -3.56 -3.42 26.34
N ARG A 192 -3.14 -2.33 25.72
CA ARG A 192 -3.39 -0.93 26.15
C ARG A 192 -4.80 -0.49 25.79
N LYS A 193 -5.72 -1.08 26.49
CA LYS A 193 -7.15 -1.02 26.18
C LYS A 193 -7.73 0.39 26.26
N GLN A 194 -7.40 1.14 27.32
CA GLN A 194 -7.95 2.49 27.51
C GLN A 194 -7.48 3.45 26.42
N ASP A 195 -6.20 3.35 26.04
CA ASP A 195 -5.63 4.20 24.98
C ASP A 195 -6.28 3.88 23.63
N ALA A 196 -6.49 2.58 23.32
CA ALA A 196 -7.20 2.18 22.12
C ALA A 196 -8.65 2.72 22.09
N TYR A 197 -9.38 2.74 23.21
CA TYR A 197 -10.71 3.37 23.26
C TYR A 197 -10.65 4.86 22.98
N THR A 198 -9.68 5.57 23.55
CA THR A 198 -9.50 7.02 23.32
C THR A 198 -9.26 7.32 21.84
N GLU A 199 -8.44 6.52 21.18
CA GLU A 199 -8.17 6.67 19.75
C GLU A 199 -9.38 6.33 18.88
N LEU A 200 -10.17 5.32 19.24
CA LEU A 200 -11.42 4.99 18.55
C LEU A 200 -12.46 6.12 18.66
N GLU A 201 -12.58 6.75 19.82
CA GLU A 201 -13.44 7.92 20.02
C GLU A 201 -12.97 9.12 19.18
N ALA A 202 -11.65 9.30 19.04
CA ALA A 202 -11.09 10.34 18.19
C ALA A 202 -11.44 10.13 16.71
N LEU A 203 -11.42 8.88 16.22
CA LEU A 203 -11.87 8.55 14.87
C LEU A 203 -13.36 8.85 14.65
N ILE A 204 -14.21 8.53 15.62
CA ILE A 204 -15.66 8.83 15.56
C ILE A 204 -15.87 10.34 15.50
N LYS A 205 -15.14 11.13 16.31
CA LYS A 205 -15.20 12.61 16.29
C LYS A 205 -14.75 13.18 14.94
N LYS A 206 -13.82 12.50 14.24
CA LYS A 206 -13.39 12.84 12.86
C LYS A 206 -14.35 12.33 11.76
N GLY A 207 -15.49 11.72 12.13
CA GLY A 207 -16.56 11.33 11.20
C GLY A 207 -16.50 9.87 10.72
N VAL A 208 -15.62 9.05 11.27
CA VAL A 208 -15.60 7.60 10.95
C VAL A 208 -16.87 6.95 11.53
N ALA A 209 -17.61 6.24 10.68
CA ALA A 209 -18.83 5.58 11.13
C ALA A 209 -18.53 4.47 12.15
N PRO A 210 -19.24 4.42 13.30
CA PRO A 210 -19.00 3.41 14.33
C PRO A 210 -19.07 1.96 13.84
N GLY A 211 -19.85 1.72 12.79
CA GLY A 211 -19.96 0.42 12.14
C GLY A 211 -18.65 -0.10 11.55
N GLN A 212 -17.77 0.79 11.08
CA GLN A 212 -16.46 0.44 10.54
C GLN A 212 -15.46 0.03 11.63
N LEU A 213 -15.71 0.44 12.88
CA LEU A 213 -14.82 0.20 14.02
C LEU A 213 -15.22 -1.00 14.88
N GLN A 214 -16.29 -1.72 14.51
CA GLN A 214 -16.84 -2.83 15.32
C GLN A 214 -15.85 -3.95 15.60
N ASP A 215 -14.95 -4.27 14.66
CA ASP A 215 -13.94 -5.30 14.86
C ASP A 215 -12.98 -4.94 15.99
N PHE A 216 -12.53 -3.68 16.05
CA PHE A 216 -11.67 -3.19 17.13
C PHE A 216 -12.37 -3.29 18.50
N TYR A 217 -13.64 -2.89 18.58
CA TYR A 217 -14.42 -3.02 19.82
C TYR A 217 -14.61 -4.48 20.23
N ARG A 218 -14.80 -5.40 19.28
CA ARG A 218 -14.88 -6.84 19.56
C ARG A 218 -13.57 -7.33 20.15
N ARG A 219 -12.44 -7.06 19.51
CA ARG A 219 -11.11 -7.48 19.96
C ARG A 219 -10.78 -6.92 21.35
N LEU A 220 -11.12 -5.66 21.62
CA LEU A 220 -10.95 -5.04 22.95
C LEU A 220 -11.77 -5.72 24.05
N ARG A 221 -12.96 -6.24 23.74
CA ARG A 221 -13.75 -7.04 24.72
C ARG A 221 -13.09 -8.38 25.00
N ASP A 222 -12.50 -9.01 24.00
CA ASP A 222 -11.94 -10.35 24.13
C ASP A 222 -10.61 -10.37 24.93
N ILE A 223 -9.90 -9.24 25.05
CA ILE A 223 -8.72 -9.11 25.93
C ILE A 223 -9.03 -9.44 27.43
N ARG A 224 -10.27 -9.35 27.85
CA ARG A 224 -10.66 -9.67 29.25
C ARG A 224 -10.77 -11.17 29.54
N ARG A 225 -10.72 -12.03 28.54
CA ARG A 225 -10.99 -13.47 28.67
C ARG A 225 -9.73 -14.34 28.74
N LYS A 226 -8.54 -13.73 28.67
CA LYS A 226 -7.26 -14.39 28.89
C LYS A 226 -6.65 -13.96 30.22
#